data_526ddf8090c542ffffe78f7738876bd1
#
_entry.id   526ddf8090c542ffffe78f7738876bd1
#
_cell.length_a   1.000
_cell.length_b   1.000
_cell.length_c   1.000
_cell.angle_alpha   90.00
_cell.angle_beta   90.00
_cell.angle_gamma   90.00
#
_symmetry.space_group_name_H-M   'P 1'
#
loop_
_entity.id
_entity.type
_entity.pdbx_description
1 polymer ?
#
loop_
_entity_poly.entity_id
_entity_poly.type
_entity_poly.pdbx_seq_one_letter_code
_entity_poly.pdbx_strand_id
1 'polypeptide(L)'
;MTSTPEKPDDSSAPAPASSEWREYGGFLLKLAVFVFILRSFIVSPFNIPSESMQPRLLIGDYLLVAKWHYGYSKHSLPFSIPLIPGRIFESQPARGDVVVFKAPMSNGADYIKRIIGLPGDVIQMRNGILEINGVAVKKERIADLVIPVTQN
;
A
#
# COMPACT_ATOMS: atom_id res chain seq x y z
N MET A 1 -81.60 -16.26 2.50
CA MET A 1 -80.41 -16.06 1.61
C MET A 1 -79.32 -15.45 2.48
N THR A 2 -78.47 -16.33 3.02
CA THR A 2 -77.37 -15.98 3.91
C THR A 2 -76.11 -16.01 3.09
N SER A 3 -75.56 -14.86 2.80
CA SER A 3 -74.27 -14.75 2.13
C SER A 3 -73.11 -14.95 3.14
N THR A 4 -72.37 -16.01 2.95
CA THR A 4 -71.12 -16.29 3.68
C THR A 4 -70.08 -15.27 3.28
N PRO A 5 -69.37 -14.59 4.21
CA PRO A 5 -68.26 -13.73 3.86
C PRO A 5 -67.07 -14.55 3.39
N GLU A 6 -66.55 -14.23 2.21
CA GLU A 6 -65.36 -14.77 1.59
C GLU A 6 -64.13 -14.34 2.42
N LYS A 7 -63.38 -15.33 2.86
CA LYS A 7 -62.12 -15.15 3.60
C LYS A 7 -61.08 -14.60 2.65
N PRO A 8 -60.37 -13.49 2.98
CA PRO A 8 -59.32 -13.01 2.13
C PRO A 8 -58.20 -14.05 2.07
N ASP A 9 -57.76 -14.35 0.84
CA ASP A 9 -56.64 -15.22 0.52
C ASP A 9 -55.32 -14.53 0.95
N ASP A 10 -54.79 -14.96 2.07
CA ASP A 10 -53.51 -14.54 2.65
C ASP A 10 -52.37 -15.41 2.13
N SER A 11 -52.27 -15.56 0.79
CA SER A 11 -51.24 -16.38 0.14
C SER A 11 -50.01 -15.58 -0.34
N SER A 12 -49.88 -14.32 0.05
CA SER A 12 -48.69 -13.51 -0.25
C SER A 12 -47.75 -13.39 0.96
N ALA A 13 -47.39 -14.52 1.56
CA ALA A 13 -46.27 -14.54 2.49
C ALA A 13 -44.97 -14.27 1.67
N PRO A 14 -44.18 -13.28 2.01
CA PRO A 14 -42.88 -13.08 1.33
C PRO A 14 -42.01 -14.29 1.57
N ALA A 15 -41.45 -14.84 0.49
CA ALA A 15 -40.49 -15.95 0.57
C ALA A 15 -39.35 -15.60 1.56
N PRO A 16 -38.88 -16.60 2.33
CA PRO A 16 -37.98 -16.35 3.44
C PRO A 16 -36.71 -15.67 2.97
N ALA A 17 -36.32 -14.59 3.66
CA ALA A 17 -35.12 -13.76 3.46
C ALA A 17 -33.78 -14.56 3.46
N SER A 18 -33.80 -15.86 3.60
CA SER A 18 -32.62 -16.75 3.68
C SER A 18 -31.85 -16.88 2.37
N SER A 19 -32.50 -16.72 1.21
CA SER A 19 -31.82 -16.79 -0.11
C SER A 19 -31.02 -15.51 -0.39
N GLU A 20 -31.59 -14.37 -0.06
CA GLU A 20 -30.94 -13.06 -0.24
C GLU A 20 -29.68 -12.95 0.62
N TRP A 21 -29.73 -13.36 1.87
CA TRP A 21 -28.57 -13.36 2.77
C TRP A 21 -27.42 -14.26 2.27
N ARG A 22 -27.76 -15.37 1.61
CA ARG A 22 -26.74 -16.25 1.00
C ARG A 22 -26.11 -15.61 -0.24
N GLU A 23 -26.89 -14.91 -1.05
CA GLU A 23 -26.40 -14.17 -2.21
C GLU A 23 -25.51 -12.99 -1.79
N TYR A 24 -25.94 -12.19 -0.82
CA TYR A 24 -25.13 -11.12 -0.23
C TYR A 24 -23.86 -11.66 0.42
N GLY A 25 -23.94 -12.76 1.15
CA GLY A 25 -22.77 -13.42 1.74
C GLY A 25 -21.78 -13.90 0.67
N GLY A 26 -22.29 -14.50 -0.40
CA GLY A 26 -21.49 -14.93 -1.54
C GLY A 26 -20.82 -13.76 -2.27
N PHE A 27 -21.54 -12.66 -2.46
CA PHE A 27 -20.96 -11.43 -3.04
C PHE A 27 -19.87 -10.82 -2.17
N LEU A 28 -20.13 -10.67 -0.86
CA LEU A 28 -19.15 -10.14 0.09
C LEU A 28 -17.89 -10.99 0.15
N LEU A 29 -18.03 -12.32 0.12
CA LEU A 29 -16.90 -13.24 0.10
C LEU A 29 -16.05 -13.04 -1.17
N LYS A 30 -16.68 -12.98 -2.35
CA LYS A 30 -15.98 -12.71 -3.61
C LYS A 30 -15.26 -11.35 -3.61
N LEU A 31 -15.93 -10.32 -3.09
CA LEU A 31 -15.34 -9.00 -2.94
C LEU A 31 -14.15 -9.03 -1.98
N ALA A 32 -14.27 -9.68 -0.84
CA ALA A 32 -13.19 -9.82 0.12
C ALA A 32 -11.97 -10.55 -0.47
N VAL A 33 -12.21 -11.66 -1.19
CA VAL A 33 -11.16 -12.40 -1.90
C VAL A 33 -10.50 -11.53 -2.98
N PHE A 34 -11.29 -10.80 -3.76
CA PHE A 34 -10.78 -9.87 -4.78
C PHE A 34 -9.89 -8.78 -4.17
N VAL A 35 -10.37 -8.10 -3.12
CA VAL A 35 -9.60 -7.07 -2.42
C VAL A 35 -8.35 -7.66 -1.78
N PHE A 36 -8.43 -8.87 -1.21
CA PHE A 36 -7.29 -9.57 -0.65
C PHE A 36 -6.20 -9.84 -1.70
N ILE A 37 -6.58 -10.35 -2.87
CA ILE A 37 -5.66 -10.60 -3.99
C ILE A 37 -5.04 -9.29 -4.47
N LEU A 38 -5.86 -8.27 -4.71
CA LEU A 38 -5.41 -6.96 -5.18
C LEU A 38 -4.39 -6.35 -4.22
N ARG A 39 -4.70 -6.33 -2.92
CA ARG A 39 -3.83 -5.78 -1.88
C ARG A 39 -2.58 -6.63 -1.63
N SER A 40 -2.64 -7.94 -1.84
CA SER A 40 -1.49 -8.83 -1.65
C SER A 40 -0.49 -8.75 -2.81
N PHE A 41 -0.98 -8.68 -4.03
CA PHE A 41 -0.14 -8.86 -5.22
C PHE A 41 0.01 -7.61 -6.09
N ILE A 42 -0.90 -6.65 -6.02
CA ILE A 42 -0.88 -5.52 -6.93
C ILE A 42 -0.45 -4.25 -6.21
N VAL A 43 -1.26 -3.70 -5.32
CA VAL A 43 -0.97 -2.41 -4.69
C VAL A 43 -1.22 -2.43 -3.19
N SER A 44 -0.46 -1.62 -2.47
CA SER A 44 -0.73 -1.32 -1.07
C SER A 44 -0.78 0.19 -0.86
N PRO A 45 -1.82 0.70 -0.19
CA PRO A 45 -1.84 2.07 0.25
C PRO A 45 -0.90 2.25 1.45
N PHE A 46 -0.12 3.32 1.42
CA PHE A 46 0.74 3.78 2.52
C PHE A 46 0.50 5.26 2.76
N ASN A 47 0.60 5.69 4.00
CA ASN A 47 0.67 7.10 4.36
C ASN A 47 2.12 7.47 4.70
N ILE A 48 2.46 8.75 4.54
CA ILE A 48 3.80 9.26 4.80
C ILE A 48 3.86 9.80 6.22
N PRO A 49 4.61 9.16 7.13
CA PRO A 49 4.70 9.59 8.51
C PRO A 49 5.87 10.55 8.78
N SER A 50 6.77 10.81 7.82
CA SER A 50 8.01 11.54 8.06
C SER A 50 8.40 12.49 6.93
N GLU A 51 9.13 13.53 7.26
CA GLU A 51 9.56 14.60 6.36
C GLU A 51 10.75 14.24 5.46
N SER A 52 11.31 13.04 5.61
CA SER A 52 12.58 12.67 4.95
C SER A 52 12.54 12.64 3.43
N MET A 53 11.36 12.77 2.82
CA MET A 53 11.15 12.79 1.38
C MET A 53 10.64 14.14 0.85
N GLN A 54 10.61 15.17 1.71
CA GLN A 54 10.29 16.53 1.29
C GLN A 54 11.30 17.05 0.26
N PRO A 55 10.89 17.95 -0.62
CA PRO A 55 9.56 18.55 -0.77
C PRO A 55 8.58 17.74 -1.63
N ARG A 56 9.00 16.60 -2.17
CA ARG A 56 8.19 15.82 -3.13
C ARG A 56 7.06 15.03 -2.49
N LEU A 57 7.23 14.61 -1.24
CA LEU A 57 6.25 13.86 -0.48
C LEU A 57 6.08 14.54 0.86
N LEU A 58 4.85 14.90 1.19
CA LEU A 58 4.52 15.59 2.43
C LEU A 58 3.99 14.61 3.49
N ILE A 59 4.10 14.98 4.76
CA ILE A 59 3.48 14.23 5.84
C ILE A 59 1.96 14.21 5.62
N GLY A 60 1.35 13.03 5.75
CA GLY A 60 -0.07 12.83 5.55
C GLY A 60 -0.48 12.47 4.12
N ASP A 61 0.44 12.55 3.14
CA ASP A 61 0.15 12.06 1.79
C ASP A 61 -0.10 10.55 1.80
N TYR A 62 -0.98 10.11 0.90
CA TYR A 62 -1.23 8.71 0.62
C TYR A 62 -0.59 8.29 -0.67
N LEU A 63 0.09 7.14 -0.64
CA LEU A 63 0.75 6.54 -1.79
C LEU A 63 0.14 5.19 -2.11
N LEU A 64 0.17 4.82 -3.38
CA LEU A 64 -0.04 3.46 -3.83
C LEU A 64 1.31 2.84 -4.21
N VAL A 65 1.73 1.84 -3.46
CA VAL A 65 2.99 1.14 -3.70
C VAL A 65 2.75 -0.07 -4.58
N ALA A 66 3.42 -0.10 -5.73
CA ALA A 66 3.40 -1.21 -6.67
C ALA A 66 4.27 -2.37 -6.14
N LYS A 67 3.66 -3.52 -5.90
CA LYS A 67 4.38 -4.67 -5.29
C LYS A 67 5.13 -5.52 -6.31
N TRP A 68 4.72 -5.52 -7.56
CA TRP A 68 5.32 -6.37 -8.61
C TRP A 68 6.70 -5.90 -9.07
N HIS A 69 7.07 -4.64 -8.77
CA HIS A 69 8.25 -4.01 -9.37
C HIS A 69 9.57 -4.68 -8.95
N TYR A 70 9.68 -5.10 -7.68
CA TYR A 70 10.88 -5.73 -7.14
C TYR A 70 10.66 -7.19 -6.69
N GLY A 71 9.57 -7.80 -7.15
CA GLY A 71 9.18 -9.15 -6.74
C GLY A 71 8.52 -9.22 -5.37
N TYR A 72 8.14 -10.43 -5.00
CA TYR A 72 7.32 -10.71 -3.82
C TYR A 72 8.14 -11.36 -2.71
N SER A 73 7.93 -10.91 -1.50
CA SER A 73 8.48 -11.50 -0.28
C SER A 73 7.36 -11.73 0.76
N LYS A 74 7.69 -12.31 1.90
CA LYS A 74 6.74 -12.43 3.02
C LYS A 74 6.08 -11.10 3.39
N HIS A 75 6.77 -9.97 3.21
CA HIS A 75 6.25 -8.62 3.50
C HIS A 75 5.27 -8.10 2.44
N SER A 76 5.18 -8.77 1.29
CA SER A 76 4.16 -8.46 0.28
C SER A 76 2.78 -8.99 0.68
N LEU A 77 2.72 -10.01 1.52
CA LEU A 77 1.48 -10.60 2.03
C LEU A 77 0.94 -9.80 3.21
N PRO A 78 -0.39 -9.80 3.42
CA PRO A 78 -1.00 -9.25 4.63
C PRO A 78 -0.41 -9.92 5.87
N PHE A 79 -0.20 -9.13 6.93
CA PHE A 79 0.37 -9.59 8.20
C PHE A 79 1.77 -10.22 8.10
N SER A 80 2.47 -10.05 6.98
CA SER A 80 3.83 -10.62 6.75
C SER A 80 3.89 -12.15 6.97
N ILE A 81 2.87 -12.87 6.53
CA ILE A 81 2.79 -14.33 6.67
C ILE A 81 4.00 -14.98 5.99
N PRO A 82 4.77 -15.86 6.66
CA PRO A 82 6.02 -16.42 6.16
C PRO A 82 5.82 -17.57 5.15
N LEU A 83 4.95 -17.35 4.14
CA LEU A 83 4.70 -18.33 3.09
C LEU A 83 5.75 -18.30 1.96
N ILE A 84 6.47 -17.19 1.83
CA ILE A 84 7.49 -16.99 0.79
C ILE A 84 8.86 -16.94 1.45
N PRO A 85 9.69 -17.99 1.30
CA PRO A 85 11.07 -17.97 1.76
C PRO A 85 11.90 -17.10 0.80
N GLY A 86 12.40 -15.96 1.30
CA GLY A 86 13.18 -15.04 0.48
C GLY A 86 12.33 -14.13 -0.41
N ARG A 87 12.72 -13.99 -1.68
CA ARG A 87 12.04 -13.18 -2.67
C ARG A 87 11.87 -13.96 -3.97
N ILE A 88 10.68 -13.88 -4.58
CA ILE A 88 10.36 -14.48 -5.88
C ILE A 88 10.15 -13.40 -6.92
N PHE A 89 10.52 -13.65 -8.18
CA PHE A 89 10.53 -12.68 -9.28
C PHE A 89 11.34 -11.42 -8.94
N GLU A 90 12.52 -11.62 -8.34
CA GLU A 90 13.40 -10.54 -7.91
C GLU A 90 13.86 -9.68 -9.09
N SER A 91 13.71 -8.36 -8.96
CA SER A 91 14.29 -7.37 -9.86
C SER A 91 15.15 -6.41 -9.05
N GLN A 92 16.30 -6.05 -9.61
CA GLN A 92 17.22 -5.11 -8.98
C GLN A 92 16.66 -3.68 -9.07
N PRO A 93 16.67 -2.92 -7.97
CA PRO A 93 16.27 -1.53 -8.01
C PRO A 93 17.29 -0.68 -8.76
N ALA A 94 16.82 0.39 -9.38
CA ALA A 94 17.66 1.38 -10.02
C ALA A 94 18.02 2.51 -9.03
N ARG A 95 19.14 3.17 -9.32
CA ARG A 95 19.52 4.38 -8.58
C ARG A 95 18.51 5.50 -8.81
N GLY A 96 18.04 6.11 -7.73
CA GLY A 96 17.00 7.14 -7.77
C GLY A 96 15.59 6.63 -7.50
N ASP A 97 15.36 5.32 -7.52
CA ASP A 97 14.06 4.74 -7.19
C ASP A 97 13.62 5.08 -5.78
N VAL A 98 12.32 5.32 -5.62
CA VAL A 98 11.69 5.50 -4.32
C VAL A 98 11.07 4.18 -3.91
N VAL A 99 11.53 3.64 -2.78
CA VAL A 99 11.11 2.33 -2.30
C VAL A 99 10.52 2.40 -0.90
N VAL A 100 9.55 1.52 -0.66
CA VAL A 100 9.02 1.26 0.68
C VAL A 100 9.57 -0.09 1.15
N PHE A 101 10.13 -0.13 2.35
CA PHE A 101 10.72 -1.33 2.92
C PHE A 101 10.56 -1.36 4.44
N LYS A 102 10.62 -2.57 4.99
CA LYS A 102 10.67 -2.74 6.45
C LYS A 102 12.10 -2.63 6.93
N ALA A 103 12.35 -1.64 7.78
CA ALA A 103 13.69 -1.44 8.32
C ALA A 103 14.03 -2.53 9.35
N PRO A 104 15.20 -3.17 9.26
CA PRO A 104 15.56 -4.30 10.12
C PRO A 104 15.59 -3.97 11.63
N MET A 105 15.87 -2.72 11.97
CA MET A 105 16.01 -2.25 13.36
C MET A 105 14.77 -1.57 13.94
N SER A 106 13.64 -1.54 13.23
CA SER A 106 12.49 -0.71 13.60
C SER A 106 11.23 -1.50 13.90
N ASN A 107 11.29 -2.60 14.64
CA ASN A 107 10.11 -3.39 15.01
C ASN A 107 9.08 -3.57 13.87
N GLY A 108 9.55 -3.65 12.61
CA GLY A 108 8.72 -3.83 11.43
C GLY A 108 8.02 -2.58 10.90
N ALA A 109 8.42 -1.38 11.32
CA ALA A 109 7.91 -0.14 10.73
C ALA A 109 8.30 -0.02 9.25
N ASP A 110 7.38 0.55 8.46
CA ASP A 110 7.62 0.81 7.05
C ASP A 110 8.34 2.14 6.87
N TYR A 111 9.37 2.13 6.04
CA TYR A 111 10.15 3.32 5.67
C TYR A 111 10.03 3.57 4.17
N ILE A 112 9.96 4.85 3.81
CA ILE A 112 10.06 5.29 2.43
C ILE A 112 11.37 6.04 2.25
N LYS A 113 12.19 5.61 1.30
CA LYS A 113 13.49 6.24 1.00
C LYS A 113 13.81 6.15 -0.49
N ARG A 114 14.75 7.02 -0.90
CA ARG A 114 15.31 6.98 -2.26
C ARG A 114 16.58 6.18 -2.25
N ILE A 115 16.73 5.28 -3.23
CA ILE A 115 17.96 4.51 -3.44
C ILE A 115 19.01 5.41 -4.04
N ILE A 116 20.11 5.53 -3.34
CA ILE A 116 21.27 6.35 -3.76
C ILE A 116 22.40 5.45 -4.23
N GLY A 117 22.70 4.39 -3.50
CA GLY A 117 23.76 3.43 -3.83
C GLY A 117 23.21 2.08 -4.26
N LEU A 118 23.92 1.42 -5.15
CA LEU A 118 23.67 0.06 -5.59
C LEU A 118 24.76 -0.87 -5.01
N PRO A 119 24.57 -2.19 -5.04
CA PRO A 119 25.61 -3.12 -4.59
C PRO A 119 26.94 -2.85 -5.29
N GLY A 120 28.02 -2.75 -4.50
CA GLY A 120 29.36 -2.44 -5.00
C GLY A 120 29.70 -0.95 -5.09
N ASP A 121 28.73 -0.05 -4.89
CA ASP A 121 29.06 1.40 -4.88
C ASP A 121 29.74 1.83 -3.58
N VAL A 122 30.67 2.74 -3.72
CA VAL A 122 31.28 3.50 -2.63
C VAL A 122 30.57 4.83 -2.48
N ILE A 123 29.88 5.03 -1.36
CA ILE A 123 29.10 6.25 -1.07
C ILE A 123 29.82 7.04 0.00
N GLN A 124 30.06 8.31 -0.25
CA GLN A 124 30.73 9.21 0.67
C GLN A 124 30.09 10.60 0.68
N MET A 125 30.08 11.24 1.84
CA MET A 125 29.73 12.66 1.99
C MET A 125 31.02 13.44 2.25
N ARG A 126 31.34 14.41 1.38
CA ARG A 126 32.45 15.36 1.57
C ARG A 126 31.93 16.78 1.54
N ASN A 127 32.16 17.52 2.60
CA ASN A 127 31.75 18.92 2.72
C ASN A 127 30.26 19.16 2.32
N GLY A 128 29.37 18.21 2.67
CA GLY A 128 27.95 18.32 2.34
C GLY A 128 27.59 17.99 0.86
N ILE A 129 28.56 17.46 0.10
CA ILE A 129 28.36 16.98 -1.26
C ILE A 129 28.41 15.44 -1.25
N LEU A 130 27.40 14.84 -1.87
CA LEU A 130 27.34 13.38 -2.04
C LEU A 130 28.28 12.97 -3.18
N GLU A 131 29.14 12.01 -2.91
CA GLU A 131 30.00 11.37 -3.91
C GLU A 131 29.60 9.90 -4.06
N ILE A 132 29.57 9.43 -5.29
CA ILE A 132 29.29 8.03 -5.64
C ILE A 132 30.48 7.56 -6.51
N ASN A 133 31.20 6.55 -6.03
CA ASN A 133 32.39 6.04 -6.70
C ASN A 133 33.43 7.14 -7.00
N GLY A 134 33.59 8.10 -6.08
CA GLY A 134 34.52 9.22 -6.22
C GLY A 134 34.00 10.35 -7.13
N VAL A 135 32.83 10.25 -7.70
CA VAL A 135 32.21 11.30 -8.53
C VAL A 135 31.19 12.08 -7.73
N ALA A 136 31.34 13.41 -7.67
CA ALA A 136 30.40 14.28 -6.99
C ALA A 136 29.06 14.34 -7.71
N VAL A 137 27.98 14.14 -6.96
CA VAL A 137 26.61 14.28 -7.49
C VAL A 137 26.28 15.76 -7.66
N LYS A 138 25.85 16.15 -8.86
CA LYS A 138 25.44 17.53 -9.14
C LYS A 138 24.30 17.94 -8.22
N LYS A 139 24.49 19.05 -7.54
CA LYS A 139 23.51 19.64 -6.61
C LYS A 139 22.98 20.93 -7.22
N GLU A 140 21.67 21.02 -7.38
CA GLU A 140 20.98 22.22 -7.81
C GLU A 140 20.08 22.74 -6.69
N ARG A 141 20.10 24.03 -6.44
CA ARG A 141 19.19 24.66 -5.49
C ARG A 141 17.80 24.75 -6.13
N ILE A 142 16.80 24.23 -5.47
CA ILE A 142 15.40 24.40 -5.82
C ILE A 142 14.80 25.55 -5.01
N ALA A 143 13.59 26.00 -5.36
CA ALA A 143 12.85 26.99 -4.59
C ALA A 143 12.63 26.54 -3.14
N ASP A 144 12.57 27.50 -2.24
CA ASP A 144 12.33 27.22 -0.83
C ASP A 144 10.90 26.68 -0.64
N LEU A 145 10.78 25.61 0.13
CA LEU A 145 9.48 25.06 0.52
C LEU A 145 8.89 25.91 1.66
N VAL A 146 7.82 26.63 1.37
CA VAL A 146 7.06 27.36 2.39
C VAL A 146 5.95 26.46 2.91
N ILE A 147 6.09 25.99 4.14
CA ILE A 147 5.04 25.22 4.83
C ILE A 147 4.20 26.24 5.62
N PRO A 148 2.90 26.41 5.28
CA PRO A 148 2.04 27.29 6.07
C PRO A 148 1.90 26.76 7.48
N VAL A 149 2.19 27.61 8.47
CA VAL A 149 1.96 27.29 9.87
C VAL A 149 0.46 27.32 10.11
N THR A 150 -0.15 26.16 10.22
CA THR A 150 -1.56 26.07 10.65
C THR A 150 -1.60 26.42 12.15
N GLN A 151 -2.16 27.56 12.50
CA GLN A 151 -2.45 27.88 13.89
C GLN A 151 -3.54 26.92 14.36
N ASN A 152 -3.23 26.09 15.36
CA ASN A 152 -4.20 25.32 16.10
C ASN A 152 -4.94 26.21 17.12
#